data_cdae004504bb4aa1e41888f5bd3473f9
#
_entry.id   cdae004504bb4aa1e41888f5bd3473f9
#
_cell.length_a   1.000
_cell.length_b   1.000
_cell.length_c   1.000
_cell.angle_alpha   90.00
_cell.angle_beta   90.00
_cell.angle_gamma   90.00
#
_symmetry.space_group_name_H-M   'P 1'
#
loop_
_entity.id
_entity.type
_entity.pdbx_description
1 polymer ?
#
loop_
_entity_poly.entity_id
_entity_poly.type
_entity_poly.pdbx_seq_one_letter_code
_entity_poly.pdbx_strand_id
1 'polypeptide(L)'
;MKLQNRNSADFQDTISRRRFLSGCAVMASGLIAPSWVAAAARSETRSLAFRHLHTGERLTATYWANGAYLDGGLQEISHLLRDHRTGDALSIDRDLLDLLHTLKTGLGSNRSFRIISGYRSPHTNAMLRGKSGKSGVAKRSLHMQGKAIDVRLPGTELHHLRKAALALKGGGVGYYPKSDFVHLDTGRVRFW
;
A
#
# COMPACT_ATOMS: atom_id res chain seq x y z
N MET A 1 -83.40 -15.76 0.14
CA MET A 1 -84.30 -14.64 0.56
C MET A 1 -83.63 -13.36 0.01
N LYS A 2 -84.30 -12.89 -1.03
CA LYS A 2 -84.62 -11.47 -1.39
C LYS A 2 -83.43 -10.51 -1.32
N LEU A 3 -83.11 -9.92 -2.36
CA LEU A 3 -83.61 -9.05 -3.44
C LEU A 3 -82.68 -7.80 -3.50
N GLN A 4 -82.13 -7.57 -4.68
CA GLN A 4 -82.45 -6.43 -5.58
C GLN A 4 -81.94 -5.06 -5.06
N ASN A 5 -81.44 -4.12 -5.81
CA ASN A 5 -81.61 -3.81 -7.24
C ASN A 5 -80.75 -2.53 -7.56
N ARG A 6 -80.24 -2.44 -8.77
CA ARG A 6 -80.24 -1.27 -9.69
C ARG A 6 -79.73 0.09 -9.17
N ASN A 7 -79.07 0.92 -9.92
CA ASN A 7 -79.09 1.37 -11.34
C ASN A 7 -77.87 2.20 -11.58
N SER A 8 -77.16 2.04 -12.65
CA SER A 8 -77.20 2.81 -13.91
C SER A 8 -77.35 4.30 -13.81
N ALA A 9 -76.36 5.05 -14.29
CA ALA A 9 -76.60 6.16 -15.22
C ALA A 9 -75.22 6.60 -15.85
N ASP A 10 -75.14 6.35 -17.12
CA ASP A 10 -74.31 7.02 -18.09
C ASP A 10 -74.48 8.56 -17.99
N PHE A 11 -73.35 9.27 -18.19
CA PHE A 11 -73.45 10.58 -18.84
C PHE A 11 -72.22 10.82 -19.66
N GLN A 12 -72.34 10.62 -20.94
CA GLN A 12 -71.43 11.20 -21.94
C GLN A 12 -71.82 12.65 -22.13
N ASP A 13 -70.87 13.51 -22.18
CA ASP A 13 -70.95 14.74 -22.99
C ASP A 13 -69.61 15.22 -23.45
N THR A 14 -69.37 14.96 -24.68
CA THR A 14 -69.07 15.85 -25.85
C THR A 14 -68.13 17.04 -25.65
N ILE A 15 -67.05 16.85 -26.30
CA ILE A 15 -66.24 17.73 -27.17
C ILE A 15 -66.66 19.23 -27.17
N SER A 16 -65.70 20.09 -26.84
CA SER A 16 -65.62 21.41 -27.45
C SER A 16 -64.18 21.74 -27.82
N ARG A 17 -63.91 21.64 -29.10
CA ARG A 17 -62.76 22.25 -29.77
C ARG A 17 -62.94 23.76 -29.79
N ARG A 18 -61.90 24.46 -29.54
CA ARG A 18 -61.54 25.85 -29.88
C ARG A 18 -61.22 26.72 -28.67
N ARG A 19 -59.92 26.89 -28.44
CA ARG A 19 -59.33 28.24 -28.43
C ARG A 19 -57.82 28.12 -28.46
N PHE A 20 -57.35 28.38 -29.63
CA PHE A 20 -55.99 28.77 -29.97
C PHE A 20 -55.79 30.21 -29.46
N LEU A 21 -54.89 30.42 -28.54
CA LEU A 21 -54.27 31.73 -28.34
C LEU A 21 -52.96 31.57 -27.58
N SER A 22 -51.89 31.73 -28.30
CA SER A 22 -50.66 32.47 -28.01
C SER A 22 -50.32 32.67 -26.54
N GLY A 23 -49.33 31.96 -26.06
CA GLY A 23 -48.56 32.31 -24.90
C GLY A 23 -47.11 32.03 -25.22
N CYS A 24 -46.32 33.07 -25.46
CA CYS A 24 -44.86 33.00 -25.61
C CYS A 24 -44.26 32.41 -24.33
N ALA A 25 -43.93 31.12 -24.37
CA ALA A 25 -43.07 30.53 -23.35
C ALA A 25 -41.65 30.93 -23.69
N VAL A 26 -41.09 31.84 -22.94
CA VAL A 26 -39.67 32.12 -22.87
C VAL A 26 -39.01 30.84 -22.39
N MET A 27 -38.42 30.10 -23.31
CA MET A 27 -37.52 29.00 -23.01
C MET A 27 -36.26 29.58 -22.38
N ALA A 28 -36.24 29.73 -21.08
CA ALA A 28 -35.00 29.87 -20.34
C ALA A 28 -34.23 28.55 -20.52
N SER A 29 -33.41 28.49 -21.57
CA SER A 29 -32.41 27.44 -21.76
C SER A 29 -31.39 27.58 -20.63
N GLY A 30 -31.70 27.01 -19.48
CA GLY A 30 -30.72 26.74 -18.44
C GLY A 30 -29.67 25.83 -19.04
N LEU A 31 -28.53 26.40 -19.40
CA LEU A 31 -27.31 25.69 -19.64
C LEU A 31 -26.97 24.95 -18.35
N ILE A 32 -27.50 23.71 -18.21
CA ILE A 32 -26.96 22.75 -17.27
C ILE A 32 -25.59 22.42 -17.83
N ALA A 33 -24.58 23.21 -17.46
CA ALA A 33 -23.21 22.78 -17.64
C ALA A 33 -23.07 21.45 -16.91
N PRO A 34 -22.67 20.36 -17.59
CA PRO A 34 -22.35 19.15 -16.88
C PRO A 34 -21.22 19.52 -15.91
N SER A 35 -21.52 19.51 -14.62
CA SER A 35 -20.48 19.55 -13.60
C SER A 35 -19.64 18.30 -13.81
N TRP A 36 -18.60 18.42 -14.61
CA TRP A 36 -17.47 17.54 -14.54
C TRP A 36 -16.92 17.75 -13.12
N VAL A 37 -17.45 16.99 -12.19
CA VAL A 37 -16.73 16.73 -10.96
C VAL A 37 -15.45 16.09 -11.43
N ALA A 38 -14.43 16.91 -11.63
CA ALA A 38 -13.07 16.44 -11.67
C ALA A 38 -12.87 15.76 -10.32
N ALA A 39 -13.17 14.46 -10.29
CA ALA A 39 -12.66 13.61 -9.25
C ALA A 39 -11.16 13.87 -9.33
N ALA A 40 -10.67 14.70 -8.42
CA ALA A 40 -9.24 14.92 -8.24
C ALA A 40 -8.70 13.50 -8.04
N ALA A 41 -8.10 12.97 -9.10
CA ALA A 41 -7.45 11.68 -9.04
C ALA A 41 -6.50 11.84 -7.87
N ARG A 42 -6.80 11.17 -6.74
CA ARG A 42 -5.89 11.15 -5.61
C ARG A 42 -4.60 10.64 -6.20
N SER A 43 -3.64 11.56 -6.34
CA SER A 43 -2.29 11.22 -6.75
C SER A 43 -1.84 10.06 -5.85
N GLU A 44 -1.80 8.86 -6.43
CA GLU A 44 -1.37 7.70 -5.67
C GLU A 44 0.09 7.89 -5.33
N THR A 45 0.40 7.92 -4.05
CA THR A 45 1.77 8.04 -3.56
C THR A 45 2.09 6.87 -2.65
N ARG A 46 3.31 6.35 -2.74
CA ARG A 46 3.81 5.33 -1.82
C ARG A 46 4.95 5.92 -1.01
N SER A 47 4.73 5.97 0.29
CA SER A 47 5.71 6.47 1.25
C SER A 47 5.98 5.42 2.32
N LEU A 48 7.23 5.33 2.73
CA LEU A 48 7.67 4.48 3.81
C LEU A 48 8.35 5.30 4.90
N ALA A 49 8.05 4.95 6.14
CA ALA A 49 8.69 5.54 7.30
C ALA A 49 9.53 4.48 8.02
N PHE A 50 10.76 4.84 8.34
CA PHE A 50 11.77 3.98 8.92
C PHE A 50 12.41 4.59 10.17
N ARG A 51 12.85 3.74 11.09
CA ARG A 51 13.78 4.05 12.17
C ARG A 51 14.85 2.96 12.23
N HIS A 52 16.10 3.32 11.95
CA HIS A 52 17.21 2.39 12.06
C HIS A 52 17.63 2.20 13.51
N LEU A 53 17.68 0.95 14.01
CA LEU A 53 17.90 0.69 15.44
C LEU A 53 19.37 0.81 15.85
N HIS A 54 20.31 0.66 14.92
CA HIS A 54 21.73 0.77 15.23
C HIS A 54 22.28 2.20 15.08
N THR A 55 21.78 2.96 14.10
CA THR A 55 22.24 4.34 13.85
C THR A 55 21.35 5.39 14.55
N GLY A 56 20.12 5.02 14.93
CA GLY A 56 19.12 5.93 15.49
C GLY A 56 18.42 6.81 14.45
N GLU A 57 18.86 6.78 13.20
CA GLU A 57 18.34 7.59 12.10
C GLU A 57 16.86 7.30 11.84
N ARG A 58 16.15 8.33 11.40
CA ARG A 58 14.73 8.26 11.02
C ARG A 58 14.55 8.88 9.65
N LEU A 59 13.68 8.30 8.85
CA LEU A 59 13.35 8.79 7.52
C LEU A 59 11.88 8.53 7.25
N THR A 60 11.23 9.48 6.60
CA THR A 60 9.96 9.26 5.88
C THR A 60 10.19 9.74 4.47
N ALA A 61 10.14 8.83 3.51
CA ALA A 61 10.40 9.14 2.11
C ALA A 61 9.26 8.63 1.22
N THR A 62 8.88 9.47 0.27
CA THR A 62 8.01 9.07 -0.84
C THR A 62 8.89 8.57 -1.97
N TYR A 63 8.76 7.29 -2.31
CA TYR A 63 9.59 6.64 -3.32
C TYR A 63 8.87 6.36 -4.63
N TRP A 64 7.53 6.55 -4.64
CA TRP A 64 6.70 6.40 -5.83
C TRP A 64 5.55 7.41 -5.81
N ALA A 65 5.29 8.07 -6.93
CA ALA A 65 4.16 8.98 -7.12
C ALA A 65 3.82 9.11 -8.61
N ASN A 66 2.55 9.33 -8.91
CA ASN A 66 2.05 9.60 -10.27
C ASN A 66 2.50 8.55 -11.31
N GLY A 67 2.56 7.27 -10.92
CA GLY A 67 2.92 6.19 -11.83
C GLY A 67 4.42 5.95 -11.99
N ALA A 68 5.29 6.68 -11.27
CA ALA A 68 6.74 6.57 -11.39
C ALA A 68 7.47 6.47 -10.05
N TYR A 69 8.61 5.78 -10.04
CA TYR A 69 9.52 5.81 -8.91
C TYR A 69 10.27 7.13 -8.86
N LEU A 70 10.49 7.65 -7.65
CA LEU A 70 11.18 8.89 -7.37
C LEU A 70 12.62 8.61 -6.94
N ASP A 71 13.59 8.96 -7.77
CA ASP A 71 15.00 8.65 -7.52
C ASP A 71 15.52 9.24 -6.20
N GLY A 72 15.09 10.46 -5.85
CA GLY A 72 15.44 11.08 -4.56
C GLY A 72 15.01 10.23 -3.37
N GLY A 73 13.74 9.80 -3.35
CA GLY A 73 13.21 8.95 -2.29
C GLY A 73 13.90 7.58 -2.23
N LEU A 74 14.22 6.99 -3.40
CA LEU A 74 14.97 5.73 -3.48
C LEU A 74 16.39 5.86 -2.94
N GLN A 75 17.08 6.98 -3.23
CA GLN A 75 18.43 7.27 -2.75
C GLN A 75 18.44 7.47 -1.23
N GLU A 76 17.51 8.26 -0.69
CA GLU A 76 17.38 8.48 0.75
C GLU A 76 17.12 7.16 1.50
N ILE A 77 16.24 6.31 0.98
CA ILE A 77 15.97 4.99 1.57
C ILE A 77 17.21 4.10 1.50
N SER A 78 17.89 4.08 0.36
CA SER A 78 19.13 3.29 0.19
C SER A 78 20.23 3.74 1.14
N HIS A 79 20.36 5.03 1.37
CA HIS A 79 21.30 5.58 2.34
C HIS A 79 20.94 5.19 3.78
N LEU A 80 19.68 5.30 4.18
CA LEU A 80 19.24 4.87 5.51
C LEU A 80 19.49 3.37 5.72
N LEU A 81 19.27 2.56 4.71
CA LEU A 81 19.38 1.10 4.76
C LEU A 81 20.79 0.57 4.46
N ARG A 82 21.79 1.43 4.42
CA ARG A 82 23.20 1.07 4.22
C ARG A 82 23.72 0.12 5.30
N ASP A 83 24.83 -0.50 5.03
CA ASP A 83 25.54 -1.29 6.05
C ASP A 83 26.08 -0.36 7.16
N HIS A 84 25.43 -0.38 8.30
CA HIS A 84 25.77 0.49 9.44
C HIS A 84 27.17 0.22 10.05
N ARG A 85 27.85 -0.85 9.65
CA ARG A 85 29.19 -1.22 10.14
C ARG A 85 30.30 -0.68 9.24
N THR A 86 30.08 -0.71 7.93
CA THR A 86 31.07 -0.26 6.94
C THR A 86 30.72 1.09 6.34
N GLY A 87 29.49 1.54 6.44
CA GLY A 87 29.00 2.73 5.75
C GLY A 87 28.65 2.49 4.28
N ASP A 88 28.93 1.31 3.75
CA ASP A 88 28.66 0.98 2.35
C ASP A 88 27.15 1.02 2.07
N ALA A 89 26.76 1.68 0.98
CA ALA A 89 25.39 1.75 0.49
C ALA A 89 25.26 1.02 -0.85
N LEU A 90 24.09 0.42 -1.06
CA LEU A 90 23.69 -0.18 -2.32
C LEU A 90 22.22 0.19 -2.58
N SER A 91 21.85 0.36 -3.85
CA SER A 91 20.47 0.57 -4.23
C SER A 91 19.58 -0.57 -3.72
N ILE A 92 18.54 -0.19 -3.00
CA ILE A 92 17.54 -1.15 -2.50
C ILE A 92 16.58 -1.51 -3.64
N ASP A 93 16.25 -2.79 -3.72
CA ASP A 93 15.30 -3.33 -4.68
C ASP A 93 13.93 -2.65 -4.53
N ARG A 94 13.39 -2.14 -5.63
CA ARG A 94 12.08 -1.47 -5.67
C ARG A 94 10.96 -2.41 -5.25
N ASP A 95 11.04 -3.68 -5.66
CA ASP A 95 10.06 -4.70 -5.29
C ASP A 95 10.03 -4.93 -3.76
N LEU A 96 11.18 -4.80 -3.07
CA LEU A 96 11.25 -4.87 -1.62
C LEU A 96 10.51 -3.69 -0.96
N LEU A 97 10.61 -2.49 -1.52
CA LEU A 97 9.90 -1.32 -1.02
C LEU A 97 8.39 -1.46 -1.25
N ASP A 98 7.98 -1.95 -2.39
CA ASP A 98 6.57 -2.22 -2.70
C ASP A 98 5.99 -3.32 -1.81
N LEU A 99 6.78 -4.37 -1.52
CA LEU A 99 6.40 -5.41 -0.57
C LEU A 99 6.17 -4.83 0.83
N LEU A 100 7.08 -3.97 1.32
CA LEU A 100 6.94 -3.30 2.61
C LEU A 100 5.73 -2.37 2.66
N HIS A 101 5.50 -1.61 1.59
CA HIS A 101 4.34 -0.72 1.48
C HIS A 101 3.02 -1.52 1.53
N THR A 102 2.92 -2.57 0.72
CA THR A 102 1.74 -3.46 0.67
C THR A 102 1.50 -4.12 2.04
N LEU A 103 2.56 -4.61 2.68
CA LEU A 103 2.50 -5.22 4.01
C LEU A 103 1.97 -4.24 5.06
N LYS A 104 2.53 -3.03 5.10
CA LYS A 104 2.13 -1.98 6.03
C LYS A 104 0.68 -1.55 5.83
N THR A 105 0.26 -1.37 4.57
CA THR A 105 -1.10 -0.99 4.18
C THR A 105 -2.09 -2.10 4.55
N GLY A 106 -1.77 -3.35 4.24
CA GLY A 106 -2.61 -4.52 4.57
C GLY A 106 -2.78 -4.74 6.08
N LEU A 107 -1.81 -4.29 6.89
CA LEU A 107 -1.90 -4.29 8.35
C LEU A 107 -2.59 -3.04 8.93
N GLY A 108 -3.01 -2.09 8.10
CA GLY A 108 -3.62 -0.83 8.54
C GLY A 108 -2.70 0.01 9.43
N SER A 109 -1.37 -0.17 9.34
CA SER A 109 -0.42 0.48 10.23
C SER A 109 0.13 1.77 9.63
N ASN A 110 0.14 2.83 10.42
CA ASN A 110 0.80 4.10 10.09
C ASN A 110 2.18 4.24 10.76
N ARG A 111 2.64 3.23 11.49
CA ARG A 111 3.90 3.26 12.24
C ARG A 111 5.11 3.11 11.32
N SER A 112 6.27 3.62 11.77
CA SER A 112 7.56 3.42 11.09
C SER A 112 8.07 2.00 11.30
N PHE A 113 8.59 1.37 10.26
CA PHE A 113 9.36 0.14 10.42
C PHE A 113 10.62 0.40 11.25
N ARG A 114 10.88 -0.46 12.20
CA ARG A 114 12.16 -0.51 12.92
C ARG A 114 13.10 -1.44 12.17
N ILE A 115 14.24 -0.91 11.75
CA ILE A 115 15.21 -1.62 10.91
C ILE A 115 16.29 -2.22 11.81
N ILE A 116 16.46 -3.52 11.70
CA ILE A 116 17.54 -4.29 12.32
C ILE A 116 18.72 -4.42 11.33
N SER A 117 18.42 -4.72 10.06
CA SER A 117 19.43 -4.84 9.00
C SER A 117 18.79 -4.54 7.65
N GLY A 118 19.41 -3.67 6.86
CA GLY A 118 19.12 -3.45 5.44
C GLY A 118 20.18 -4.11 4.58
N TYR A 119 20.86 -3.31 3.72
CA TYR A 119 22.01 -3.78 2.96
C TYR A 119 23.13 -4.25 3.90
N ARG A 120 23.81 -5.28 3.48
CA ARG A 120 24.93 -5.88 4.20
C ARG A 120 26.07 -6.10 3.24
N SER A 121 27.21 -5.44 3.47
CA SER A 121 28.40 -5.60 2.64
C SER A 121 28.93 -7.05 2.69
N PRO A 122 29.65 -7.50 1.66
CA PRO A 122 30.31 -8.81 1.68
C PRO A 122 31.19 -9.00 2.91
N HIS A 123 31.90 -7.94 3.34
CA HIS A 123 32.76 -7.92 4.52
C HIS A 123 31.92 -8.23 5.79
N THR A 124 30.86 -7.47 6.02
CA THR A 124 29.97 -7.67 7.17
C THR A 124 29.32 -9.06 7.13
N ASN A 125 28.91 -9.53 5.94
CA ASN A 125 28.31 -10.85 5.82
C ASN A 125 29.31 -11.96 6.17
N ALA A 126 30.56 -11.85 5.74
CA ALA A 126 31.64 -12.80 6.09
C ALA A 126 31.92 -12.78 7.61
N MET A 127 32.06 -11.59 8.22
CA MET A 127 32.26 -11.41 9.65
C MET A 127 31.14 -12.07 10.48
N LEU A 128 29.89 -11.85 10.12
CA LEU A 128 28.74 -12.44 10.85
C LEU A 128 28.68 -13.95 10.71
N ARG A 129 29.12 -14.50 9.59
CA ARG A 129 29.23 -15.96 9.40
C ARG A 129 30.33 -16.55 10.25
N GLY A 130 31.44 -15.83 10.43
CA GLY A 130 32.60 -16.31 11.21
C GLY A 130 32.40 -16.25 12.73
N LYS A 131 31.49 -15.42 13.24
CA LYS A 131 31.26 -15.23 14.69
C LYS A 131 30.64 -16.42 15.42
N SER A 132 30.02 -17.34 14.70
CA SER A 132 29.53 -18.59 15.30
C SER A 132 29.48 -19.67 14.22
N GLY A 133 29.97 -20.86 14.51
CA GLY A 133 29.96 -22.00 13.59
C GLY A 133 28.54 -22.43 13.14
N LYS A 134 27.48 -21.80 13.71
CA LYS A 134 26.07 -22.00 13.41
C LYS A 134 25.33 -20.66 13.29
N SER A 135 25.93 -19.66 12.62
CA SER A 135 25.38 -18.28 12.58
C SER A 135 24.05 -18.14 11.87
N GLY A 136 23.57 -19.13 11.12
CA GLY A 136 22.37 -19.00 10.29
C GLY A 136 22.48 -18.01 9.13
N VAL A 137 23.66 -17.34 8.97
CA VAL A 137 23.89 -16.33 7.91
C VAL A 137 24.26 -17.03 6.61
N ALA A 138 23.47 -16.88 5.58
CA ALA A 138 23.71 -17.47 4.26
C ALA A 138 24.99 -16.91 3.59
N LYS A 139 25.75 -17.77 2.88
CA LYS A 139 26.92 -17.35 2.10
C LYS A 139 26.54 -16.35 0.99
N ARG A 140 25.42 -16.60 0.31
CA ARG A 140 24.84 -15.74 -0.74
C ARG A 140 23.55 -15.08 -0.20
N SER A 141 23.72 -14.22 0.79
CA SER A 141 22.60 -13.53 1.43
C SER A 141 22.02 -12.46 0.50
N LEU A 142 20.69 -12.37 0.42
CA LEU A 142 19.99 -11.35 -0.36
C LEU A 142 20.18 -9.93 0.23
N HIS A 143 20.56 -9.81 1.50
CA HIS A 143 21.02 -8.52 2.06
C HIS A 143 22.20 -7.94 1.29
N MET A 144 23.12 -8.76 0.76
CA MET A 144 24.26 -8.29 -0.05
C MET A 144 23.85 -7.80 -1.44
N GLN A 145 22.61 -7.97 -1.83
CA GLN A 145 22.06 -7.57 -3.13
C GLN A 145 21.04 -6.42 -2.99
N GLY A 146 20.86 -5.85 -1.79
CA GLY A 146 19.81 -4.87 -1.53
C GLY A 146 18.38 -5.44 -1.61
N LYS A 147 18.22 -6.76 -1.59
CA LYS A 147 16.97 -7.49 -1.79
C LYS A 147 16.37 -8.06 -0.52
N ALA A 148 16.89 -7.72 0.64
CA ALA A 148 16.40 -8.24 1.90
C ALA A 148 16.49 -7.19 3.02
N ILE A 149 15.60 -7.34 3.99
CA ILE A 149 15.50 -6.49 5.16
C ILE A 149 15.03 -7.26 6.38
N ASP A 150 15.62 -6.94 7.54
CA ASP A 150 15.20 -7.45 8.85
C ASP A 150 14.46 -6.34 9.58
N VAL A 151 13.17 -6.55 9.89
CA VAL A 151 12.28 -5.51 10.41
C VAL A 151 11.38 -6.00 11.53
N ARG A 152 10.91 -5.02 12.32
CA ARG A 152 9.71 -5.13 13.15
C ARG A 152 8.79 -3.92 12.90
N LEU A 153 7.51 -4.08 13.18
CA LEU A 153 6.52 -3.03 13.05
C LEU A 153 5.87 -2.78 14.42
N PRO A 154 6.13 -1.63 15.07
CA PRO A 154 5.56 -1.32 16.38
C PRO A 154 4.03 -1.34 16.36
N GLY A 155 3.44 -1.90 17.41
CA GLY A 155 1.98 -2.05 17.52
C GLY A 155 1.43 -3.24 16.73
N THR A 156 2.31 -4.05 16.11
CA THR A 156 1.95 -5.32 15.45
C THR A 156 2.76 -6.44 16.10
N GLU A 157 2.08 -7.43 16.63
CA GLU A 157 2.73 -8.62 17.16
C GLU A 157 3.56 -9.31 16.06
N LEU A 158 4.74 -9.81 16.42
CA LEU A 158 5.69 -10.33 15.45
C LEU A 158 5.13 -11.50 14.62
N HIS A 159 4.32 -12.35 15.23
CA HIS A 159 3.66 -13.45 14.54
C HIS A 159 2.59 -12.97 13.55
N HIS A 160 1.89 -11.87 13.84
CA HIS A 160 0.94 -11.25 12.90
C HIS A 160 1.67 -10.61 11.72
N LEU A 161 2.80 -9.93 11.96
CA LEU A 161 3.66 -9.39 10.89
C LEU A 161 4.12 -10.52 9.96
N ARG A 162 4.60 -11.64 10.54
CA ARG A 162 4.96 -12.84 9.76
C ARG A 162 3.80 -13.38 8.95
N LYS A 163 2.63 -13.57 9.57
CA LYS A 163 1.45 -14.11 8.89
C LYS A 163 1.03 -13.24 7.70
N ALA A 164 1.01 -11.92 7.87
CA ALA A 164 0.70 -10.99 6.80
C ALA A 164 1.75 -11.06 5.67
N ALA A 165 3.04 -11.11 6.00
CA ALA A 165 4.11 -11.23 5.03
C ALA A 165 4.03 -12.52 4.21
N LEU A 166 3.73 -13.65 4.84
CA LEU A 166 3.54 -14.94 4.17
C LEU A 166 2.35 -14.93 3.19
N ALA A 167 1.27 -14.23 3.55
CA ALA A 167 0.08 -14.12 2.71
C ALA A 167 0.35 -13.37 1.41
N LEU A 168 1.30 -12.44 1.40
CA LEU A 168 1.68 -11.66 0.19
C LEU A 168 2.43 -12.49 -0.85
N LYS A 169 3.09 -13.57 -0.44
CA LYS A 169 3.88 -14.44 -1.34
C LYS A 169 4.94 -13.66 -2.16
N GLY A 170 5.39 -12.52 -1.67
CA GLY A 170 6.34 -11.62 -2.36
C GLY A 170 7.80 -12.07 -2.32
N GLY A 171 8.12 -13.17 -1.59
CA GLY A 171 9.48 -13.68 -1.47
C GLY A 171 9.71 -14.52 -0.23
N GLY A 172 10.94 -14.49 0.30
CA GLY A 172 11.31 -15.23 1.51
C GLY A 172 10.86 -14.51 2.79
N VAL A 173 10.39 -15.30 3.77
CA VAL A 173 9.98 -14.82 5.10
C VAL A 173 10.65 -15.66 6.17
N GLY A 174 11.54 -15.04 6.95
CA GLY A 174 12.22 -15.65 8.09
C GLY A 174 11.64 -15.15 9.42
N TYR A 175 11.50 -16.01 10.41
CA TYR A 175 10.91 -15.69 11.70
C TYR A 175 11.92 -15.84 12.84
N TYR A 176 12.24 -14.74 13.49
CA TYR A 176 13.25 -14.68 14.54
C TYR A 176 12.69 -14.15 15.86
N PRO A 177 11.85 -14.94 16.57
CA PRO A 177 11.15 -14.45 17.76
C PRO A 177 12.10 -14.10 18.92
N LYS A 178 13.21 -14.80 19.08
CA LYS A 178 14.20 -14.50 20.13
C LYS A 178 14.91 -13.15 19.89
N SER A 179 15.06 -12.74 18.64
CA SER A 179 15.69 -11.47 18.24
C SER A 179 14.67 -10.40 17.89
N ASP A 180 13.39 -10.73 18.00
CA ASP A 180 12.24 -9.85 17.78
C ASP A 180 12.25 -9.17 16.41
N PHE A 181 12.38 -9.95 15.32
CA PHE A 181 12.25 -9.43 13.96
C PHE A 181 11.74 -10.49 12.97
N VAL A 182 11.24 -10.00 11.84
CA VAL A 182 10.93 -10.78 10.65
C VAL A 182 11.91 -10.40 9.54
N HIS A 183 12.50 -11.40 8.90
CA HIS A 183 13.24 -11.22 7.65
C HIS A 183 12.28 -11.24 6.48
N LEU A 184 12.45 -10.31 5.55
CA LEU A 184 11.72 -10.22 4.29
C LEU A 184 12.70 -10.11 3.13
N ASP A 185 12.46 -10.80 2.04
CA ASP A 185 13.26 -10.66 0.82
C ASP A 185 12.43 -10.85 -0.45
N THR A 186 12.94 -10.41 -1.58
CA THR A 186 12.32 -10.52 -2.92
C THR A 186 12.87 -11.71 -3.73
N GLY A 187 13.41 -12.71 -3.05
CA GLY A 187 13.84 -13.96 -3.70
C GLY A 187 12.67 -14.92 -3.93
N ARG A 188 12.98 -16.19 -4.17
CA ARG A 188 11.94 -17.22 -4.29
C ARG A 188 11.09 -17.29 -3.02
N VAL A 189 9.79 -17.54 -3.15
CA VAL A 189 8.87 -17.73 -2.03
C VAL A 189 9.32 -18.95 -1.18
N ARG A 190 9.62 -18.70 0.09
CA ARG A 190 10.02 -19.68 1.09
C ARG A 190 9.86 -19.12 2.49
N PHE A 191 9.92 -19.98 3.50
CA PHE A 191 9.88 -19.54 4.91
C PHE A 191 10.72 -20.47 5.80
N TRP A 192 11.14 -19.93 6.95
CA TRP A 192 11.91 -20.66 7.98
C TRP A 192 11.74 -20.02 9.37
#